data_9df642aa73da192f7e756a76acbc4862
#
_entry.id   9df642aa73da192f7e756a76acbc4862
#
_cell.length_a   1.000
_cell.length_b   1.000
_cell.length_c   1.000
_cell.angle_alpha   90.00
_cell.angle_beta   90.00
_cell.angle_gamma   90.00
#
_symmetry.space_group_name_H-M   'P 1'
#
loop_
_entity.id
_entity.type
_entity.pdbx_description
1 polymer ?
#
loop_
_entity_poly.entity_id
_entity_poly.type
_entity_poly.pdbx_seq_one_letter_code
_entity_poly.pdbx_strand_id
1 'polypeptide(L)'
;MNAIVIVPDNSISYQLFVMLTREAEDSGFSHVFIPEGTNDSLMCAYAVARATSRINIVTYTSNIYFREPSLLAASAEMVQDASCGRFALGLGVGHRQSQAGLGIVMDKPRDKLREYTLRLQGHFAGKTHPDFPVSFRTPEPAIPIYYASTTLETCRLAGELADGLELYMSPAKRSMDCARAADEIAAAQGRPAGAINVMVGLPIFLDDDIETARELGRANLMYHLALPNYIRQLGKAGFESEAAALTAAAEQQDYAALRAAITDDILDACALVGPASRCSGQLDTYRADTGGRVLPIIFPFPFSGDYPGQIRTVLREFRR
;
A
#
# COMPACT_ATOMS: atom_id res chain seq x y z
N MET A 1 -16.65 5.78 -1.13
CA MET A 1 -16.12 4.43 -1.39
C MET A 1 -15.06 4.18 -0.34
N ASN A 2 -15.13 3.08 0.44
CA ASN A 2 -14.16 2.76 1.48
C ASN A 2 -13.34 1.54 1.07
N ALA A 3 -12.06 1.55 1.39
CA ALA A 3 -11.12 0.49 1.13
C ALA A 3 -10.36 0.15 2.42
N ILE A 4 -9.91 -1.09 2.58
CA ILE A 4 -9.27 -1.56 3.80
C ILE A 4 -8.01 -2.36 3.48
N VAL A 5 -6.98 -2.21 4.32
CA VAL A 5 -5.87 -3.16 4.37
C VAL A 5 -6.17 -4.22 5.41
N ILE A 6 -6.02 -5.49 5.07
CA ILE A 6 -6.05 -6.60 6.04
C ILE A 6 -4.75 -7.38 5.93
N VAL A 7 -3.99 -7.40 7.02
CA VAL A 7 -2.68 -8.06 7.08
C VAL A 7 -2.85 -9.50 7.55
N PRO A 8 -2.52 -10.50 6.75
CA PRO A 8 -2.48 -11.89 7.18
C PRO A 8 -1.17 -12.19 7.93
N ASP A 9 -1.03 -11.60 9.11
CA ASP A 9 0.13 -11.79 9.96
C ASP A 9 0.00 -13.01 10.90
N ASN A 10 0.99 -13.23 11.74
CA ASN A 10 1.03 -14.37 12.65
C ASN A 10 -0.01 -14.31 13.79
N SER A 11 -0.73 -13.20 13.97
CA SER A 11 -1.77 -13.04 14.99
C SER A 11 -3.11 -13.63 14.58
N ILE A 12 -3.29 -13.92 13.28
CA ILE A 12 -4.53 -14.49 12.75
C ILE A 12 -4.25 -15.70 11.85
N SER A 13 -5.15 -16.70 11.87
CA SER A 13 -5.07 -17.79 10.89
C SER A 13 -5.50 -17.32 9.51
N TYR A 14 -5.00 -17.98 8.45
CA TYR A 14 -5.46 -17.69 7.08
C TYR A 14 -6.97 -17.87 6.89
N GLN A 15 -7.59 -18.79 7.63
CA GLN A 15 -9.05 -18.94 7.62
C GLN A 15 -9.73 -17.70 8.19
N LEU A 16 -9.26 -17.17 9.32
CA LEU A 16 -9.79 -15.95 9.92
C LEU A 16 -9.55 -14.74 9.01
N PHE A 17 -8.38 -14.65 8.37
CA PHE A 17 -8.10 -13.62 7.37
C PHE A 17 -9.14 -13.61 6.23
N VAL A 18 -9.45 -14.78 5.67
CA VAL A 18 -10.46 -14.91 4.61
C VAL A 18 -11.85 -14.54 5.13
N MET A 19 -12.21 -14.95 6.37
CA MET A 19 -13.48 -14.57 6.98
C MET A 19 -13.61 -13.05 7.15
N LEU A 20 -12.59 -12.39 7.69
CA LEU A 20 -12.56 -10.93 7.85
C LEU A 20 -12.69 -10.19 6.52
N THR A 21 -12.12 -10.74 5.45
CA THR A 21 -12.26 -10.17 4.11
C THR A 21 -13.69 -10.32 3.58
N ARG A 22 -14.37 -11.42 3.87
CA ARG A 22 -15.81 -11.58 3.56
C ARG A 22 -16.65 -10.60 4.37
N GLU A 23 -16.36 -10.45 5.67
CA GLU A 23 -17.02 -9.46 6.52
C GLU A 23 -16.84 -8.04 5.95
N ALA A 24 -15.67 -7.72 5.37
CA ALA A 24 -15.42 -6.44 4.69
C ALA A 24 -16.27 -6.28 3.41
N GLU A 25 -16.36 -7.32 2.59
CA GLU A 25 -17.25 -7.33 1.43
C GLU A 25 -18.73 -7.11 1.83
N ASP A 26 -19.20 -7.79 2.87
CA ASP A 26 -20.57 -7.69 3.35
C ASP A 26 -20.86 -6.34 4.03
N SER A 27 -19.84 -5.68 4.56
CA SER A 27 -19.90 -4.31 5.11
C SER A 27 -19.84 -3.21 4.03
N GLY A 28 -19.76 -3.57 2.74
CA GLY A 28 -19.78 -2.64 1.62
C GLY A 28 -18.43 -2.00 1.29
N PHE A 29 -17.32 -2.56 1.78
CA PHE A 29 -16.00 -2.13 1.35
C PHE A 29 -15.76 -2.52 -0.11
N SER A 30 -15.19 -1.60 -0.88
CA SER A 30 -14.99 -1.78 -2.32
C SER A 30 -13.70 -2.51 -2.68
N HIS A 31 -12.67 -2.41 -1.82
CA HIS A 31 -11.36 -3.00 -2.03
C HIS A 31 -10.78 -3.55 -0.75
N VAL A 32 -10.09 -4.68 -0.86
CA VAL A 32 -9.16 -5.19 0.15
C VAL A 32 -7.74 -5.15 -0.41
N PHE A 33 -6.82 -4.60 0.39
CA PHE A 33 -5.40 -4.51 0.11
C PHE A 33 -4.65 -5.51 0.99
N ILE A 34 -3.82 -6.34 0.38
CA ILE A 34 -3.15 -7.48 1.04
C ILE A 34 -1.64 -7.25 0.99
N PRO A 35 -1.01 -6.86 2.12
CA PRO A 35 0.44 -6.69 2.16
C PRO A 35 1.17 -8.03 2.11
N GLU A 36 2.40 -8.00 1.60
CA GLU A 36 3.35 -9.11 1.66
C GLU A 36 4.39 -8.84 2.75
N GLY A 37 4.58 -9.81 3.61
CA GLY A 37 5.53 -9.74 4.70
C GLY A 37 5.97 -11.15 5.09
N THR A 38 5.34 -11.73 6.10
CA THR A 38 5.53 -13.13 6.52
C THR A 38 4.58 -14.10 5.77
N ASN A 39 3.82 -13.61 4.83
CA ASN A 39 2.82 -14.33 4.03
C ASN A 39 3.12 -14.19 2.54
N ASP A 40 2.54 -15.05 1.74
CA ASP A 40 2.48 -14.93 0.29
C ASP A 40 1.23 -14.15 -0.12
N SER A 41 1.41 -12.91 -0.63
CA SER A 41 0.30 -12.03 -1.00
C SER A 41 -0.57 -12.59 -2.12
N LEU A 42 0.02 -13.34 -3.08
CA LEU A 42 -0.73 -13.95 -4.20
C LEU A 42 -1.57 -15.14 -3.73
N MET A 43 -1.03 -15.99 -2.83
CA MET A 43 -1.79 -17.10 -2.24
C MET A 43 -2.95 -16.57 -1.39
N CYS A 44 -2.73 -15.50 -0.61
CA CYS A 44 -3.79 -14.83 0.13
C CYS A 44 -4.84 -14.22 -0.80
N ALA A 45 -4.40 -13.54 -1.87
CA ALA A 45 -5.30 -12.97 -2.88
C ALA A 45 -6.14 -14.05 -3.57
N TYR A 46 -5.55 -15.20 -3.90
CA TYR A 46 -6.28 -16.34 -4.47
C TYR A 46 -7.33 -16.88 -3.51
N ALA A 47 -7.01 -17.06 -2.23
CA ALA A 47 -7.97 -17.52 -1.23
C ALA A 47 -9.15 -16.54 -1.08
N VAL A 48 -8.88 -15.23 -1.06
CA VAL A 48 -9.90 -14.17 -1.05
C VAL A 48 -10.75 -14.19 -2.33
N ALA A 49 -10.11 -14.32 -3.51
CA ALA A 49 -10.81 -14.39 -4.80
C ALA A 49 -11.85 -15.52 -4.83
N ARG A 50 -11.49 -16.68 -4.26
CA ARG A 50 -12.40 -17.85 -4.16
C ARG A 50 -13.50 -17.69 -3.13
N ALA A 51 -13.33 -16.80 -2.15
CA ALA A 51 -14.27 -16.64 -1.03
C ALA A 51 -15.20 -15.42 -1.17
N THR A 52 -14.94 -14.53 -2.12
CA THR A 52 -15.65 -13.26 -2.33
C THR A 52 -16.16 -13.13 -3.77
N SER A 53 -17.08 -12.21 -4.03
CA SER A 53 -17.70 -12.05 -5.34
C SER A 53 -17.77 -10.59 -5.86
N ARG A 54 -17.55 -9.60 -5.00
CA ARG A 54 -17.71 -8.17 -5.32
C ARG A 54 -16.49 -7.33 -5.00
N ILE A 55 -15.84 -7.59 -3.86
CA ILE A 55 -14.70 -6.78 -3.39
C ILE A 55 -13.52 -6.92 -4.35
N ASN A 56 -12.90 -5.80 -4.72
CA ASN A 56 -11.68 -5.80 -5.50
C ASN A 56 -10.49 -6.19 -4.61
N ILE A 57 -9.54 -6.90 -5.18
CA ILE A 57 -8.41 -7.50 -4.47
C ILE A 57 -7.13 -6.89 -5.01
N VAL A 58 -6.30 -6.36 -4.14
CA VAL A 58 -5.04 -5.70 -4.53
C VAL A 58 -3.91 -6.21 -3.64
N THR A 59 -2.77 -6.58 -4.21
CA THR A 59 -1.57 -6.82 -3.39
C THR A 59 -0.94 -5.47 -3.01
N TYR A 60 -0.49 -5.30 -1.73
CA TYR A 60 -0.02 -4.01 -1.18
C TYR A 60 1.31 -4.13 -0.41
N THR A 61 2.38 -4.57 -0.98
CA THR A 61 2.67 -4.91 -2.37
C THR A 61 3.35 -6.25 -2.49
N SER A 62 3.28 -6.88 -3.67
CA SER A 62 4.17 -8.02 -3.97
C SER A 62 5.59 -7.53 -4.22
N ASN A 63 6.56 -8.15 -3.53
CA ASN A 63 7.95 -7.76 -3.58
C ASN A 63 8.64 -8.37 -4.81
N ILE A 64 9.20 -7.52 -5.68
CA ILE A 64 9.87 -7.94 -6.93
C ILE A 64 11.16 -8.77 -6.72
N TYR A 65 11.67 -8.83 -5.50
CA TYR A 65 12.85 -9.63 -5.16
C TYR A 65 12.51 -11.05 -4.69
N PHE A 66 11.22 -11.34 -4.40
CA PHE A 66 10.82 -12.63 -3.84
C PHE A 66 10.43 -13.64 -4.91
N ARG A 67 10.07 -13.18 -6.12
CA ARG A 67 9.62 -14.06 -7.21
C ARG A 67 10.24 -13.67 -8.53
N GLU A 68 10.50 -14.66 -9.34
CA GLU A 68 10.85 -14.45 -10.75
C GLU A 68 9.61 -13.96 -11.52
N PRO A 69 9.72 -13.01 -12.47
CA PRO A 69 8.57 -12.43 -13.18
C PRO A 69 7.64 -13.44 -13.84
N SER A 70 8.15 -14.54 -14.38
CA SER A 70 7.33 -15.57 -15.02
C SER A 70 6.43 -16.28 -14.02
N LEU A 71 6.96 -16.61 -12.84
CA LEU A 71 6.17 -17.23 -11.78
C LEU A 71 5.13 -16.26 -11.22
N LEU A 72 5.50 -14.97 -11.06
CA LEU A 72 4.55 -13.96 -10.64
C LEU A 72 3.43 -13.78 -11.67
N ALA A 73 3.75 -13.77 -12.96
CA ALA A 73 2.76 -13.66 -14.03
C ALA A 73 1.74 -14.80 -13.99
N ALA A 74 2.22 -16.04 -13.87
CA ALA A 74 1.35 -17.22 -13.78
C ALA A 74 0.46 -17.18 -12.52
N SER A 75 1.01 -16.77 -11.38
CA SER A 75 0.23 -16.63 -10.14
C SER A 75 -0.81 -15.52 -10.23
N ALA A 76 -0.45 -14.37 -10.77
CA ALA A 76 -1.33 -13.22 -10.96
C ALA A 76 -2.50 -13.55 -11.91
N GLU A 77 -2.22 -14.28 -12.99
CA GLU A 77 -3.25 -14.76 -13.92
C GLU A 77 -4.25 -15.68 -13.24
N MET A 78 -3.78 -16.62 -12.41
CA MET A 78 -4.67 -17.49 -11.63
C MET A 78 -5.56 -16.71 -10.67
N VAL A 79 -5.05 -15.66 -10.02
CA VAL A 79 -5.85 -14.78 -9.14
C VAL A 79 -6.87 -14.00 -9.95
N GLN A 80 -6.49 -13.47 -11.11
CA GLN A 80 -7.38 -12.73 -12.01
C GLN A 80 -8.56 -13.59 -12.48
N ASP A 81 -8.28 -14.81 -12.93
CA ASP A 81 -9.31 -15.77 -13.33
C ASP A 81 -10.23 -16.13 -12.14
N ALA A 82 -9.66 -16.51 -11.00
CA ALA A 82 -10.42 -16.87 -9.80
C ALA A 82 -11.27 -15.72 -9.25
N SER A 83 -10.84 -14.49 -9.43
CA SER A 83 -11.55 -13.28 -9.01
C SER A 83 -12.58 -12.79 -10.05
N CYS A 84 -12.63 -13.38 -11.23
CA CYS A 84 -13.44 -12.87 -12.36
C CYS A 84 -13.11 -11.41 -12.69
N GLY A 85 -11.82 -11.08 -12.76
CA GLY A 85 -11.36 -9.75 -13.18
C GLY A 85 -11.28 -8.69 -12.08
N ARG A 86 -11.42 -9.04 -10.79
CA ARG A 86 -11.39 -8.10 -9.66
C ARG A 86 -9.99 -7.89 -9.06
N PHE A 87 -8.94 -8.42 -9.67
CA PHE A 87 -7.59 -8.37 -9.15
C PHE A 87 -6.76 -7.23 -9.76
N ALA A 88 -5.95 -6.57 -8.95
CA ALA A 88 -4.87 -5.69 -9.37
C ALA A 88 -3.57 -6.05 -8.65
N LEU A 89 -2.46 -5.93 -9.35
CA LEU A 89 -1.13 -6.33 -8.88
C LEU A 89 -0.32 -5.12 -8.44
N GLY A 90 -0.19 -4.92 -7.13
CA GLY A 90 0.74 -3.96 -6.55
C GLY A 90 2.16 -4.52 -6.51
N LEU A 91 3.13 -3.78 -6.99
CA LEU A 91 4.55 -4.12 -7.01
C LEU A 91 5.37 -3.15 -6.16
N GLY A 92 6.29 -3.69 -5.38
CA GLY A 92 7.20 -2.90 -4.57
C GLY A 92 8.60 -3.48 -4.51
N VAL A 93 9.56 -2.62 -4.15
CA VAL A 93 10.96 -3.01 -3.96
C VAL A 93 11.27 -3.38 -2.50
N GLY A 94 10.33 -3.15 -1.59
CA GLY A 94 10.54 -3.30 -0.15
C GLY A 94 11.49 -2.26 0.45
N HIS A 95 11.81 -2.44 1.73
CA HIS A 95 12.74 -1.56 2.45
C HIS A 95 14.15 -2.15 2.45
N ARG A 96 15.15 -1.33 2.16
CA ARG A 96 16.55 -1.77 2.06
C ARG A 96 17.02 -2.55 3.30
N GLN A 97 16.64 -2.09 4.48
CA GLN A 97 17.02 -2.76 5.74
C GLN A 97 16.41 -4.17 5.85
N SER A 98 15.12 -4.32 5.53
CA SER A 98 14.42 -5.61 5.56
C SER A 98 15.00 -6.56 4.50
N GLN A 99 15.30 -6.06 3.31
CA GLN A 99 15.91 -6.84 2.24
C GLN A 99 17.33 -7.33 2.62
N ALA A 100 18.13 -6.46 3.23
CA ALA A 100 19.47 -6.83 3.71
C ALA A 100 19.42 -7.94 4.76
N GLY A 101 18.43 -7.92 5.66
CA GLY A 101 18.19 -8.98 6.62
C GLY A 101 17.87 -10.34 5.99
N LEU A 102 17.37 -10.36 4.76
CA LEU A 102 17.12 -11.55 3.95
C LEU A 102 18.26 -11.89 2.99
N GLY A 103 19.39 -11.19 3.08
CA GLY A 103 20.54 -11.38 2.17
C GLY A 103 20.31 -10.81 0.77
N ILE A 104 19.28 -10.01 0.56
CA ILE A 104 18.96 -9.42 -0.73
C ILE A 104 19.68 -8.09 -0.90
N VAL A 105 20.50 -7.98 -1.96
CA VAL A 105 21.20 -6.75 -2.33
C VAL A 105 20.29 -5.90 -3.23
N MET A 106 19.94 -4.71 -2.77
CA MET A 106 19.17 -3.73 -3.55
C MET A 106 20.11 -2.79 -4.31
N ASP A 107 20.60 -3.24 -5.46
CA ASP A 107 21.25 -2.36 -6.42
C ASP A 107 20.21 -1.80 -7.41
N LYS A 108 20.24 -0.50 -7.67
CA LYS A 108 19.38 0.21 -8.64
C LYS A 108 17.90 -0.27 -8.62
N PRO A 109 17.20 -0.21 -7.47
CA PRO A 109 15.89 -0.85 -7.30
C PRO A 109 14.83 -0.32 -8.27
N ARG A 110 14.92 0.95 -8.72
CA ARG A 110 14.01 1.51 -9.72
C ARG A 110 14.25 0.92 -11.11
N ASP A 111 15.50 0.72 -11.51
CA ASP A 111 15.82 0.12 -12.81
C ASP A 111 15.37 -1.35 -12.83
N LYS A 112 15.57 -2.06 -11.70
CA LYS A 112 15.05 -3.41 -11.52
C LYS A 112 13.52 -3.46 -11.58
N LEU A 113 12.82 -2.51 -10.96
CA LEU A 113 11.35 -2.43 -11.03
C LEU A 113 10.89 -2.22 -12.48
N ARG A 114 11.57 -1.34 -13.24
CA ARG A 114 11.32 -1.13 -14.67
C ARG A 114 11.45 -2.43 -15.46
N GLU A 115 12.60 -3.07 -15.36
CA GLU A 115 12.89 -4.32 -16.08
C GLU A 115 11.87 -5.41 -15.73
N TYR A 116 11.61 -5.57 -14.44
CA TYR A 116 10.66 -6.54 -13.92
C TYR A 116 9.25 -6.33 -14.51
N THR A 117 8.78 -5.08 -14.53
CA THR A 117 7.47 -4.74 -15.09
C THR A 117 7.39 -5.00 -16.58
N LEU A 118 8.42 -4.63 -17.35
CA LEU A 118 8.45 -4.88 -18.79
C LEU A 118 8.40 -6.39 -19.11
N ARG A 119 9.07 -7.21 -18.32
CA ARG A 119 8.99 -8.67 -18.44
C ARG A 119 7.58 -9.18 -18.11
N LEU A 120 6.97 -8.70 -17.01
CA LEU A 120 5.58 -9.04 -16.66
C LEU A 120 4.60 -8.67 -17.78
N GLN A 121 4.67 -7.44 -18.29
CA GLN A 121 3.83 -7.00 -19.40
C GLN A 121 4.03 -7.85 -20.65
N GLY A 122 5.28 -8.28 -20.90
CA GLY A 122 5.58 -9.24 -21.96
C GLY A 122 4.87 -10.58 -21.77
N HIS A 123 4.89 -11.13 -20.56
CA HIS A 123 4.17 -12.37 -20.22
C HIS A 123 2.65 -12.19 -20.35
N PHE A 124 2.08 -11.11 -19.82
CA PHE A 124 0.65 -10.81 -19.93
C PHE A 124 0.19 -10.59 -21.39
N ALA A 125 1.09 -10.17 -22.28
CA ALA A 125 0.84 -10.08 -23.71
C ALA A 125 1.05 -11.40 -24.48
N GLY A 126 1.31 -12.50 -23.78
CA GLY A 126 1.55 -13.81 -24.37
C GLY A 126 2.90 -13.94 -25.10
N LYS A 127 3.85 -13.01 -24.88
CA LYS A 127 5.18 -13.06 -25.50
C LYS A 127 6.01 -14.16 -24.83
N THR A 128 6.65 -14.98 -25.68
CA THR A 128 7.63 -15.97 -25.22
C THR A 128 8.98 -15.33 -24.96
N HIS A 129 9.69 -15.77 -23.91
CA HIS A 129 11.10 -15.45 -23.75
C HIS A 129 11.92 -16.30 -24.72
N PRO A 130 12.95 -15.77 -25.39
CA PRO A 130 13.77 -16.55 -26.35
C PRO A 130 14.34 -17.85 -25.77
N ASP A 131 14.76 -17.81 -24.48
CA ASP A 131 15.37 -18.93 -23.78
C ASP A 131 14.36 -19.79 -22.99
N PHE A 132 13.08 -19.42 -23.02
CA PHE A 132 12.00 -20.13 -22.35
C PHE A 132 10.74 -20.14 -23.24
N PRO A 133 10.66 -21.06 -24.20
CA PRO A 133 9.66 -21.05 -25.26
C PRO A 133 8.28 -21.53 -24.79
N VAL A 134 7.81 -21.02 -23.64
CA VAL A 134 6.47 -21.30 -23.13
C VAL A 134 5.62 -20.04 -23.25
N SER A 135 4.47 -20.16 -23.89
CA SER A 135 3.48 -19.09 -23.96
C SER A 135 2.73 -19.00 -22.64
N PHE A 136 2.63 -17.77 -22.10
CA PHE A 136 1.75 -17.48 -20.97
C PHE A 136 0.33 -17.20 -21.48
N ARG A 137 -0.66 -17.44 -20.64
CA ARG A 137 -2.03 -17.01 -20.93
C ARG A 137 -2.09 -15.48 -20.83
N THR A 138 -2.83 -14.87 -21.73
CA THR A 138 -3.15 -13.45 -21.65
C THR A 138 -4.35 -13.29 -20.69
N PRO A 139 -4.22 -12.57 -19.56
CA PRO A 139 -5.32 -12.39 -18.63
C PRO A 139 -6.42 -11.50 -19.24
N GLU A 140 -7.67 -11.93 -19.07
CA GLU A 140 -8.85 -11.16 -19.46
C GLU A 140 -9.85 -11.06 -18.29
N PRO A 141 -10.18 -9.82 -17.85
CA PRO A 141 -9.60 -8.55 -18.31
C PRO A 141 -8.11 -8.41 -17.92
N ALA A 142 -7.41 -7.47 -18.53
CA ALA A 142 -6.01 -7.18 -18.21
C ALA A 142 -5.82 -6.90 -16.71
N ILE A 143 -4.70 -7.34 -16.14
CA ILE A 143 -4.36 -7.10 -14.74
C ILE A 143 -3.75 -5.70 -14.61
N PRO A 144 -4.38 -4.76 -13.88
CA PRO A 144 -3.76 -3.48 -13.59
C PRO A 144 -2.51 -3.66 -12.71
N ILE A 145 -1.44 -2.91 -13.02
CA ILE A 145 -0.19 -2.92 -12.26
C ILE A 145 -0.08 -1.60 -11.49
N TYR A 146 0.14 -1.67 -10.18
CA TYR A 146 0.32 -0.52 -9.31
C TYR A 146 1.73 -0.52 -8.71
N TYR A 147 2.31 0.66 -8.47
CA TYR A 147 3.64 0.79 -7.89
C TYR A 147 3.59 1.38 -6.48
N ALA A 148 4.19 0.69 -5.52
CA ALA A 148 4.51 1.30 -4.24
C ALA A 148 5.59 2.37 -4.42
N SER A 149 5.35 3.57 -3.91
CA SER A 149 6.27 4.68 -4.09
C SER A 149 6.29 5.62 -2.90
N THR A 150 7.49 6.16 -2.64
CA THR A 150 7.73 7.31 -1.76
C THR A 150 8.51 8.42 -2.47
N THR A 151 8.92 8.20 -3.73
CA THR A 151 9.75 9.15 -4.50
C THR A 151 9.07 9.58 -5.80
N LEU A 152 9.27 10.85 -6.22
CA LEU A 152 8.69 11.34 -7.47
C LEU A 152 9.25 10.63 -8.70
N GLU A 153 10.49 10.16 -8.64
CA GLU A 153 11.11 9.39 -9.72
C GLU A 153 10.39 8.07 -9.97
N THR A 154 10.00 7.36 -8.89
CA THR A 154 9.18 6.14 -9.02
C THR A 154 7.74 6.47 -9.42
N CYS A 155 7.19 7.62 -8.98
CA CYS A 155 5.87 8.06 -9.45
C CYS A 155 5.88 8.36 -10.96
N ARG A 156 6.92 9.00 -11.48
CA ARG A 156 7.10 9.20 -12.94
C ARG A 156 7.21 7.87 -13.68
N LEU A 157 7.96 6.90 -13.12
CA LEU A 157 8.05 5.55 -13.71
C LEU A 157 6.67 4.86 -13.72
N ALA A 158 5.83 5.07 -12.71
CA ALA A 158 4.45 4.57 -12.74
C ALA A 158 3.64 5.23 -13.85
N GLY A 159 3.78 6.53 -14.07
CA GLY A 159 3.14 7.22 -15.21
C GLY A 159 3.53 6.63 -16.56
N GLU A 160 4.73 6.07 -16.66
CA GLU A 160 5.24 5.42 -17.88
C GLU A 160 4.73 3.98 -18.05
N LEU A 161 4.74 3.16 -16.99
CA LEU A 161 4.62 1.71 -17.09
C LEU A 161 3.49 1.08 -16.26
N ALA A 162 2.87 1.82 -15.34
CA ALA A 162 1.90 1.28 -14.41
C ALA A 162 0.51 1.93 -14.60
N ASP A 163 -0.49 1.36 -13.94
CA ASP A 163 -1.88 1.84 -13.94
C ASP A 163 -2.22 2.58 -12.64
N GLY A 164 -1.30 2.59 -11.67
CA GLY A 164 -1.53 3.32 -10.43
C GLY A 164 -0.34 3.38 -9.49
N LEU A 165 -0.56 4.10 -8.39
CA LEU A 165 0.36 4.32 -7.29
C LEU A 165 -0.25 3.85 -5.98
N GLU A 166 0.54 3.16 -5.19
CA GLU A 166 0.25 2.76 -3.82
C GLU A 166 1.18 3.52 -2.88
N LEU A 167 0.64 4.52 -2.22
CA LEU A 167 1.33 5.32 -1.24
C LEU A 167 1.02 4.81 0.17
N TYR A 168 1.91 5.07 1.11
CA TYR A 168 1.72 4.72 2.51
C TYR A 168 2.13 5.88 3.42
N MET A 169 1.29 6.21 4.40
CA MET A 169 1.54 7.29 5.36
C MET A 169 1.95 8.60 4.67
N SER A 170 1.30 8.91 3.55
CA SER A 170 1.63 10.09 2.74
C SER A 170 0.64 11.22 3.02
N PRO A 171 1.09 12.39 3.51
CA PRO A 171 0.22 13.55 3.66
C PRO A 171 -0.45 13.94 2.34
N ALA A 172 -1.65 14.53 2.40
CA ALA A 172 -2.47 14.86 1.22
C ALA A 172 -1.69 15.67 0.17
N LYS A 173 -0.97 16.71 0.58
CA LYS A 173 -0.10 17.51 -0.30
C LYS A 173 0.92 16.65 -1.04
N ARG A 174 1.60 15.75 -0.33
CA ARG A 174 2.62 14.87 -0.91
C ARG A 174 2.01 13.84 -1.86
N SER A 175 0.85 13.31 -1.52
CA SER A 175 0.11 12.39 -2.39
C SER A 175 -0.30 13.06 -3.69
N MET A 176 -0.70 14.33 -3.65
CA MET A 176 -0.98 15.12 -4.84
C MET A 176 0.26 15.42 -5.69
N ASP A 177 1.43 15.63 -5.07
CA ASP A 177 2.70 15.78 -5.81
C ASP A 177 3.04 14.47 -6.56
N CYS A 178 2.85 13.33 -5.91
CA CYS A 178 3.04 12.00 -6.52
C CYS A 178 2.07 11.78 -7.69
N ALA A 179 0.79 12.10 -7.49
CA ALA A 179 -0.23 12.00 -8.53
C ALA A 179 0.13 12.85 -9.76
N ARG A 180 0.47 14.13 -9.55
CA ARG A 180 0.89 15.02 -10.64
C ARG A 180 2.09 14.51 -11.40
N ALA A 181 3.13 14.05 -10.68
CA ALA A 181 4.34 13.53 -11.31
C ALA A 181 4.08 12.31 -12.20
N ALA A 182 3.12 11.46 -11.83
CA ALA A 182 2.71 10.32 -12.65
C ALA A 182 1.81 10.76 -13.82
N ASP A 183 0.84 11.63 -13.58
CA ASP A 183 -0.09 12.12 -14.59
C ASP A 183 0.63 12.90 -15.71
N GLU A 184 1.65 13.70 -15.38
CA GLU A 184 2.48 14.42 -16.36
C GLU A 184 3.15 13.47 -17.35
N ILE A 185 3.73 12.37 -16.88
CA ILE A 185 4.36 11.36 -17.75
C ILE A 185 3.33 10.58 -18.54
N ALA A 186 2.22 10.17 -17.91
CA ALA A 186 1.14 9.46 -18.59
C ALA A 186 0.55 10.31 -19.73
N ALA A 187 0.31 11.61 -19.49
CA ALA A 187 -0.18 12.54 -20.51
C ALA A 187 0.82 12.72 -21.66
N ALA A 188 2.13 12.80 -21.37
CA ALA A 188 3.18 12.89 -22.39
C ALA A 188 3.22 11.65 -23.30
N GLN A 189 2.71 10.50 -22.82
CA GLN A 189 2.55 9.26 -23.60
C GLN A 189 1.16 9.12 -24.25
N GLY A 190 0.32 10.16 -24.18
CA GLY A 190 -1.01 10.13 -24.78
C GLY A 190 -2.05 9.33 -23.99
N ARG A 191 -1.77 8.98 -22.74
CA ARG A 191 -2.74 8.32 -21.87
C ARG A 191 -3.82 9.31 -21.43
N PRO A 192 -5.08 8.90 -21.27
CA PRO A 192 -6.16 9.79 -20.87
C PRO A 192 -5.96 10.38 -19.47
N ALA A 193 -6.57 11.54 -19.21
CA ALA A 193 -6.57 12.12 -17.87
C ALA A 193 -7.18 11.14 -16.86
N GLY A 194 -6.54 11.00 -15.70
CA GLY A 194 -6.97 10.05 -14.65
C GLY A 194 -6.64 8.58 -14.94
N ALA A 195 -5.81 8.29 -15.95
CA ALA A 195 -5.35 6.92 -16.24
C ALA A 195 -4.56 6.26 -15.09
N ILE A 196 -3.96 7.07 -14.23
CA ILE A 196 -3.21 6.59 -13.07
C ILE A 196 -4.10 6.61 -11.83
N ASN A 197 -4.44 5.46 -11.29
CA ASN A 197 -5.11 5.37 -9.98
C ASN A 197 -4.12 5.72 -8.86
N VAL A 198 -4.52 6.53 -7.88
CA VAL A 198 -3.64 6.86 -6.75
C VAL A 198 -4.34 6.50 -5.44
N MET A 199 -3.67 5.71 -4.64
CA MET A 199 -4.17 5.19 -3.37
C MET A 199 -3.16 5.45 -2.27
N VAL A 200 -3.65 5.63 -1.04
CA VAL A 200 -2.80 5.83 0.14
C VAL A 200 -3.32 5.03 1.34
N GLY A 201 -2.47 4.19 1.90
CA GLY A 201 -2.75 3.53 3.17
C GLY A 201 -2.55 4.50 4.34
N LEU A 202 -3.61 4.73 5.09
CA LEU A 202 -3.59 5.52 6.33
C LEU A 202 -3.81 4.56 7.52
N PRO A 203 -2.78 4.33 8.34
CA PRO A 203 -2.93 3.58 9.60
C PRO A 203 -4.05 4.17 10.45
N ILE A 204 -4.84 3.32 11.12
CA ILE A 204 -5.90 3.78 12.01
C ILE A 204 -5.68 3.28 13.45
N PHE A 205 -5.79 4.20 14.40
CA PHE A 205 -5.68 3.95 15.82
C PHE A 205 -6.95 4.49 16.50
N LEU A 206 -7.90 3.58 16.76
CA LEU A 206 -9.19 3.90 17.32
C LEU A 206 -9.14 3.79 18.85
N ASP A 207 -9.47 4.88 19.52
CA ASP A 207 -9.76 4.94 20.94
C ASP A 207 -10.64 6.15 21.20
N ASP A 208 -11.57 6.07 22.18
CA ASP A 208 -12.41 7.19 22.59
C ASP A 208 -11.60 8.29 23.28
N ASP A 209 -10.50 7.93 23.95
CA ASP A 209 -9.51 8.85 24.47
C ASP A 209 -8.45 9.18 23.41
N ILE A 210 -8.40 10.43 22.98
CA ILE A 210 -7.50 10.89 21.92
C ILE A 210 -6.01 10.72 22.29
N GLU A 211 -5.65 10.91 23.56
CA GLU A 211 -4.25 10.78 23.99
C GLU A 211 -3.81 9.31 23.95
N THR A 212 -4.67 8.39 24.35
CA THR A 212 -4.43 6.95 24.20
C THR A 212 -4.26 6.57 22.72
N ALA A 213 -5.12 7.06 21.83
CA ALA A 213 -5.00 6.81 20.39
C ALA A 213 -3.70 7.36 19.80
N ARG A 214 -3.28 8.57 20.20
CA ARG A 214 -2.02 9.21 19.79
C ARG A 214 -0.80 8.41 20.24
N GLU A 215 -0.82 7.94 21.48
CA GLU A 215 0.26 7.13 22.03
C GLU A 215 0.38 5.77 21.31
N LEU A 216 -0.74 5.14 20.97
CA LEU A 216 -0.76 3.95 20.11
C LEU A 216 -0.15 4.26 18.75
N GLY A 217 -0.54 5.39 18.14
CA GLY A 217 0.01 5.84 16.85
C GLY A 217 1.53 6.03 16.91
N ARG A 218 2.05 6.78 17.91
CA ARG A 218 3.50 6.98 18.07
C ARG A 218 4.24 5.66 18.23
N ALA A 219 3.76 4.79 19.12
CA ALA A 219 4.41 3.50 19.38
C ALA A 219 4.50 2.61 18.14
N ASN A 220 3.45 2.57 17.33
CA ASN A 220 3.36 1.66 16.20
C ASN A 220 3.97 2.23 14.91
N LEU A 221 3.99 3.56 14.71
CA LEU A 221 4.55 4.17 13.51
C LEU A 221 6.04 4.50 13.62
N MET A 222 6.62 4.41 14.80
CA MET A 222 8.02 4.75 15.06
C MET A 222 8.99 4.02 14.13
N TYR A 223 8.77 2.73 13.85
CA TYR A 223 9.60 1.97 12.92
C TYR A 223 9.64 2.59 11.51
N HIS A 224 8.48 2.91 10.97
CA HIS A 224 8.39 3.50 9.63
C HIS A 224 8.94 4.93 9.60
N LEU A 225 8.61 5.72 10.63
CA LEU A 225 9.04 7.11 10.74
C LEU A 225 10.52 7.28 11.09
N ALA A 226 11.23 6.19 11.44
CA ALA A 226 12.68 6.13 11.50
C ALA A 226 13.35 5.87 10.15
N LEU A 227 12.61 5.44 9.13
CA LEU A 227 13.19 5.10 7.83
C LEU A 227 13.43 6.36 6.97
N PRO A 228 14.61 6.51 6.35
CA PRO A 228 15.00 7.74 5.63
C PRO A 228 14.06 8.16 4.50
N ASN A 229 13.35 7.19 3.87
CA ASN A 229 12.40 7.47 2.81
C ASN A 229 11.11 8.13 3.35
N TYR A 230 10.61 7.73 4.52
CA TYR A 230 9.44 8.37 5.15
C TYR A 230 9.78 9.72 5.75
N ILE A 231 10.94 9.86 6.43
CA ILE A 231 11.42 11.14 6.93
C ILE A 231 11.53 12.16 5.79
N ARG A 232 12.11 11.76 4.66
CA ARG A 232 12.21 12.61 3.46
C ARG A 232 10.86 12.98 2.88
N GLN A 233 9.89 12.05 2.91
CA GLN A 233 8.51 12.30 2.46
C GLN A 233 7.84 13.36 3.33
N LEU A 234 7.99 13.30 4.66
CA LEU A 234 7.50 14.30 5.60
C LEU A 234 8.10 15.68 5.34
N GLY A 235 9.43 15.78 5.24
CA GLY A 235 10.07 17.05 4.92
C GLY A 235 9.57 17.67 3.61
N LYS A 236 9.28 16.87 2.57
CA LYS A 236 8.68 17.36 1.32
C LYS A 236 7.21 17.73 1.45
N ALA A 237 6.54 17.30 2.50
CA ALA A 237 5.15 17.65 2.78
C ALA A 237 4.98 18.95 3.60
N GLY A 238 6.06 19.50 4.16
CA GLY A 238 6.06 20.72 4.97
C GLY A 238 6.39 20.50 6.45
N PHE A 239 6.93 19.31 6.78
CA PHE A 239 7.38 18.94 8.14
C PHE A 239 8.91 18.93 8.22
N GLU A 240 9.59 20.00 7.76
CA GLU A 240 11.04 20.04 7.66
C GLU A 240 11.74 19.98 9.04
N SER A 241 11.20 20.65 10.03
CA SER A 241 11.75 20.66 11.41
C SER A 241 11.63 19.29 12.06
N GLU A 242 10.47 18.66 11.93
CA GLU A 242 10.20 17.34 12.47
C GLU A 242 11.03 16.26 11.74
N ALA A 243 11.17 16.38 10.42
CA ALA A 243 12.02 15.51 9.63
C ALA A 243 13.49 15.61 10.06
N ALA A 244 13.98 16.80 10.39
CA ALA A 244 15.33 16.98 10.95
C ALA A 244 15.48 16.33 12.33
N ALA A 245 14.49 16.49 13.21
CA ALA A 245 14.47 15.86 14.54
C ALA A 245 14.43 14.34 14.44
N LEU A 246 13.55 13.79 13.57
CA LEU A 246 13.46 12.34 13.31
C LEU A 246 14.78 11.79 12.76
N THR A 247 15.45 12.50 11.85
CA THR A 247 16.76 12.10 11.31
C THR A 247 17.79 12.00 12.42
N ALA A 248 17.94 13.06 13.23
CA ALA A 248 18.90 13.10 14.32
C ALA A 248 18.67 11.98 15.35
N ALA A 249 17.40 11.76 15.74
CA ALA A 249 17.04 10.71 16.68
C ALA A 249 17.29 9.29 16.11
N ALA A 250 17.00 9.07 14.82
CA ALA A 250 17.22 7.78 14.16
C ALA A 250 18.71 7.46 14.00
N GLU A 251 19.57 8.44 13.66
CA GLU A 251 21.01 8.28 13.56
C GLU A 251 21.66 7.95 14.91
N GLN A 252 21.13 8.52 16.00
CA GLN A 252 21.61 8.28 17.36
C GLN A 252 20.97 7.03 18.00
N GLN A 253 20.02 6.40 17.33
CA GLN A 253 19.21 5.28 17.88
C GLN A 253 18.51 5.68 19.20
N ASP A 254 18.16 6.95 19.35
CA ASP A 254 17.46 7.48 20.51
C ASP A 254 15.93 7.31 20.31
N TYR A 255 15.42 6.20 20.81
CA TYR A 255 13.99 5.86 20.68
C TYR A 255 13.07 6.84 21.44
N ALA A 256 13.55 7.46 22.53
CA ALA A 256 12.75 8.43 23.26
C ALA A 256 12.63 9.74 22.48
N ALA A 257 13.76 10.25 21.93
CA ALA A 257 13.77 11.41 21.05
C ALA A 257 12.98 11.14 19.75
N LEU A 258 13.10 9.93 19.17
CA LEU A 258 12.35 9.54 17.97
C LEU A 258 10.85 9.59 18.23
N ARG A 259 10.39 9.03 19.35
CA ARG A 259 8.97 9.09 19.76
C ARG A 259 8.49 10.52 19.97
N ALA A 260 9.27 11.34 20.65
CA ALA A 260 8.95 12.75 20.90
C ALA A 260 8.87 13.59 19.62
N ALA A 261 9.68 13.26 18.62
CA ALA A 261 9.65 13.92 17.30
C ALA A 261 8.43 13.57 16.45
N ILE A 262 7.66 12.51 16.80
CA ILE A 262 6.38 12.18 16.16
C ILE A 262 5.31 13.06 16.80
N THR A 263 5.14 14.27 16.28
CA THR A 263 4.15 15.24 16.73
C THR A 263 2.72 14.82 16.40
N ASP A 264 1.74 15.45 17.04
CA ASP A 264 0.33 15.25 16.72
C ASP A 264 0.02 15.63 15.26
N ASP A 265 0.66 16.68 14.74
CA ASP A 265 0.48 17.13 13.36
C ASP A 265 0.98 16.08 12.36
N ILE A 266 2.10 15.41 12.65
CA ILE A 266 2.57 14.26 11.83
C ILE A 266 1.55 13.12 11.88
N LEU A 267 1.05 12.77 13.07
CA LEU A 267 0.05 11.71 13.20
C LEU A 267 -1.20 12.04 12.39
N ASP A 268 -1.72 13.25 12.53
CA ASP A 268 -2.92 13.71 11.84
C ASP A 268 -2.74 13.81 10.32
N ALA A 269 -1.51 14.06 9.85
CA ALA A 269 -1.20 14.10 8.41
C ALA A 269 -1.02 12.72 7.79
N CYS A 270 -0.61 11.69 8.57
CA CYS A 270 -0.18 10.39 8.06
C CYS A 270 -1.07 9.22 8.49
N ALA A 271 -1.97 9.43 9.46
CA ALA A 271 -2.78 8.38 10.08
C ALA A 271 -4.17 8.90 10.46
N LEU A 272 -5.05 7.99 10.84
CA LEU A 272 -6.37 8.25 11.40
C LEU A 272 -6.30 7.94 12.89
N VAL A 273 -6.51 8.94 13.75
CA VAL A 273 -6.23 8.80 15.17
C VAL A 273 -7.38 9.35 16.02
N GLY A 274 -7.85 8.59 16.99
CA GLY A 274 -8.87 9.00 17.96
C GLY A 274 -10.21 8.28 17.80
N PRO A 275 -11.30 8.87 18.30
CA PRO A 275 -12.64 8.32 18.16
C PRO A 275 -13.05 8.12 16.70
N ALA A 276 -13.91 7.15 16.42
CA ALA A 276 -14.34 6.80 15.06
C ALA A 276 -14.92 7.99 14.28
N SER A 277 -15.67 8.88 14.96
CA SER A 277 -16.23 10.10 14.36
C SER A 277 -15.12 11.07 13.90
N ARG A 278 -14.06 11.22 14.69
CA ARG A 278 -12.89 12.04 14.33
C ARG A 278 -12.15 11.42 13.14
N CYS A 279 -11.88 10.12 13.17
CA CYS A 279 -11.23 9.40 12.06
C CYS A 279 -12.04 9.50 10.76
N SER A 280 -13.37 9.45 10.83
CA SER A 280 -14.25 9.69 9.67
C SER A 280 -14.07 11.11 9.14
N GLY A 281 -14.04 12.12 10.01
CA GLY A 281 -13.76 13.52 9.62
C GLY A 281 -12.39 13.70 8.99
N GLN A 282 -11.34 13.04 9.51
CA GLN A 282 -10.00 13.05 8.92
C GLN A 282 -9.99 12.45 7.51
N LEU A 283 -10.72 11.34 7.29
CA LEU A 283 -10.87 10.75 5.95
C LEU A 283 -11.55 11.70 4.97
N ASP A 284 -12.61 12.40 5.41
CA ASP A 284 -13.33 13.35 4.57
C ASP A 284 -12.47 14.59 4.27
N THR A 285 -11.71 15.08 5.25
CA THR A 285 -10.72 16.14 5.04
C THR A 285 -9.66 15.72 4.03
N TYR A 286 -9.09 14.52 4.19
CA TYR A 286 -8.09 13.99 3.24
C TYR A 286 -8.65 13.90 1.81
N ARG A 287 -9.90 13.45 1.66
CA ARG A 287 -10.57 13.40 0.34
C ARG A 287 -10.78 14.81 -0.24
N ALA A 288 -11.18 15.77 0.60
CA ALA A 288 -11.36 17.16 0.18
C ALA A 288 -10.04 17.81 -0.26
N ASP A 289 -8.98 17.63 0.55
CA ASP A 289 -7.64 18.19 0.28
C ASP A 289 -7.02 17.61 -1.00
N THR A 290 -7.38 16.39 -1.36
CA THR A 290 -6.94 15.75 -2.62
C THR A 290 -7.95 15.93 -3.77
N GLY A 291 -9.03 16.67 -3.57
CA GLY A 291 -10.10 16.83 -4.58
C GLY A 291 -10.69 15.49 -5.04
N GLY A 292 -10.66 14.47 -4.19
CA GLY A 292 -11.06 13.10 -4.52
C GLY A 292 -10.14 12.35 -5.47
N ARG A 293 -8.96 12.92 -5.82
CA ARG A 293 -7.98 12.33 -6.74
C ARG A 293 -7.26 11.12 -6.14
N VAL A 294 -7.15 11.06 -4.82
CA VAL A 294 -6.47 9.99 -4.08
C VAL A 294 -7.49 9.19 -3.28
N LEU A 295 -7.48 7.88 -3.41
CA LEU A 295 -8.31 6.98 -2.61
C LEU A 295 -7.60 6.68 -1.27
N PRO A 296 -8.10 7.18 -0.13
CA PRO A 296 -7.57 6.77 1.17
C PRO A 296 -8.05 5.35 1.50
N ILE A 297 -7.11 4.54 1.96
CA ILE A 297 -7.33 3.15 2.38
C ILE A 297 -7.16 3.11 3.90
N ILE A 298 -8.15 2.61 4.62
CA ILE A 298 -8.09 2.44 6.07
C ILE A 298 -7.20 1.25 6.38
N PHE A 299 -6.19 1.46 7.21
CA PHE A 299 -5.22 0.44 7.55
C PHE A 299 -5.25 0.13 9.07
N PRO A 300 -6.08 -0.83 9.54
CA PRO A 300 -5.98 -1.35 10.90
C PRO A 300 -4.59 -1.93 11.13
N PHE A 301 -3.93 -1.52 12.23
CA PHE A 301 -2.54 -1.87 12.47
C PHE A 301 -2.42 -3.14 13.32
N PRO A 302 -1.74 -4.22 12.87
CA PRO A 302 -1.81 -5.53 13.50
C PRO A 302 -1.10 -5.66 14.85
N PHE A 303 -0.30 -4.66 15.26
CA PHE A 303 0.53 -4.74 16.48
C PHE A 303 -0.12 -4.13 17.73
N SER A 304 -1.40 -3.76 17.67
CA SER A 304 -2.10 -3.06 18.76
C SER A 304 -3.12 -3.96 19.50
N GLY A 305 -2.78 -5.21 19.81
CA GLY A 305 -3.63 -6.09 20.65
C GLY A 305 -4.62 -6.95 19.84
N ASP A 306 -5.94 -6.87 20.08
CA ASP A 306 -6.96 -7.65 19.38
C ASP A 306 -7.17 -7.17 17.94
N TYR A 307 -6.28 -7.59 17.05
CA TYR A 307 -6.33 -7.21 15.62
C TYR A 307 -7.65 -7.59 14.92
N PRO A 308 -8.22 -8.80 15.09
CA PRO A 308 -9.54 -9.12 14.55
C PRO A 308 -10.66 -8.22 15.05
N GLY A 309 -10.65 -7.88 16.33
CA GLY A 309 -11.62 -6.96 16.94
C GLY A 309 -11.51 -5.55 16.37
N GLN A 310 -10.28 -5.07 16.14
CA GLN A 310 -10.03 -3.77 15.49
C GLN A 310 -10.57 -3.74 14.06
N ILE A 311 -10.30 -4.77 13.26
CA ILE A 311 -10.86 -4.89 11.89
C ILE A 311 -12.38 -4.80 11.96
N ARG A 312 -13.05 -5.59 12.83
CA ARG A 312 -14.50 -5.57 12.96
C ARG A 312 -15.04 -4.22 13.42
N THR A 313 -14.33 -3.52 14.30
CA THR A 313 -14.67 -2.15 14.69
C THR A 313 -14.61 -1.23 13.48
N VAL A 314 -13.54 -1.27 12.69
CA VAL A 314 -13.44 -0.49 11.44
C VAL A 314 -14.57 -0.85 10.48
N LEU A 315 -14.87 -2.14 10.27
CA LEU A 315 -15.95 -2.56 9.39
C LEU A 315 -17.32 -2.03 9.84
N ARG A 316 -17.58 -2.00 11.15
CA ARG A 316 -18.82 -1.47 11.70
C ARG A 316 -18.93 0.04 11.59
N GLU A 317 -17.87 0.78 11.96
CA GLU A 317 -17.89 2.24 12.03
C GLU A 317 -17.79 2.90 10.63
N PHE A 318 -17.14 2.26 9.67
CA PHE A 318 -16.90 2.79 8.32
C PHE A 318 -17.69 2.06 7.22
N ARG A 319 -18.69 1.25 7.58
CA ARG A 319 -19.61 0.61 6.62
C ARG A 319 -20.38 1.66 5.80
N ARG A 320 -20.75 1.31 4.59
CA ARG A 320 -21.61 2.13 3.73
C ARG A 320 -22.86 1.37 3.31
#